data_d3176726ff98fbe3715607e168e8a8ef
#
_entry.id   d3176726ff98fbe3715607e168e8a8ef
#
_cell.length_a   1.000
_cell.length_b   1.000
_cell.length_c   1.000
_cell.angle_alpha   90.00
_cell.angle_beta   90.00
_cell.angle_gamma   90.00
#
_symmetry.space_group_name_H-M   'P 1'
#
loop_
_entity.id
_entity.type
_entity.pdbx_description
1 polymer ?
#
loop_
_entity_poly.entity_id
_entity_poly.type
_entity_poly.pdbx_seq_one_letter_code
_entity_poly.pdbx_strand_id
1 'polypeptide(L)'
;MEDEERKVDLSHRTIQDEQARLRKKRQKAENVFAVFKKPLHESLTSVLPVMLIVLVLCFTIAPVPNNAMVAFLLGGVMLIAGMGLFTLGSEMSMIPLGQAVGSEITRRKKVWIITVVGFLIGMIITVAEPDLQVLANQVPAIENNVIIWSVAVGVGVFLVIALLRIVLGIQLRWLLIGFYAIVFTLAMFVSPDFWAVAFDSGGVTTGPMTVPFIMALGVGVCAVRSDKQAGGDSFGLVALCSIGPIITVLILGLLYKPDGSAYTAAVMPDAKDTVEMFDLYLSEIPHYLKETASALLPIGAFLILFQLVTRRLKRKEILHMVIGLVYVYIGLTIFLMGVNVGFMPVGSFLGGSIASHTYNWILIPIAMVIGYFIVQAEPAVHVLNKQVEEITAGSIPAHAMNLALSVGVAISLGLAMIRVLTGISIMWFLVPGYVLSLALSFVVPQIFTSVAFDSGGVASGPMTATFLLPFALGACDAVGGNLVTDAFGVVAMVAMTPLVTIQLLGLSYQRKLRRAPAPAAPVAV
;
A
#
# COMPACT_ATOMS: atom_id res chain seq x y z
N MET A 1 -66.40 30.11 -6.52
CA MET A 1 -65.24 30.53 -7.32
C MET A 1 -63.98 30.73 -6.46
N GLU A 2 -63.99 31.57 -5.42
CA GLU A 2 -62.78 31.77 -4.56
C GLU A 2 -62.30 30.51 -3.82
N ASP A 3 -63.17 29.60 -3.43
CA ASP A 3 -62.79 28.34 -2.73
C ASP A 3 -62.21 27.29 -3.69
N GLU A 4 -62.56 27.28 -4.97
CA GLU A 4 -61.99 26.42 -5.97
C GLU A 4 -60.59 26.90 -6.39
N GLU A 5 -60.40 28.20 -6.56
CA GLU A 5 -59.08 28.78 -6.84
C GLU A 5 -58.08 28.52 -5.70
N ARG A 6 -58.53 28.62 -4.46
CA ARG A 6 -57.70 28.32 -3.28
C ARG A 6 -57.31 26.86 -3.19
N LYS A 7 -58.17 25.92 -3.56
CA LYS A 7 -57.86 24.48 -3.62
C LYS A 7 -56.91 24.17 -4.76
N VAL A 8 -56.99 24.80 -5.90
CA VAL A 8 -56.09 24.65 -7.04
C VAL A 8 -54.68 25.20 -6.70
N ASP A 9 -54.59 26.36 -6.02
CA ASP A 9 -53.30 26.94 -5.58
C ASP A 9 -52.60 26.08 -4.54
N LEU A 10 -53.33 25.52 -3.56
CA LEU A 10 -52.80 24.56 -2.59
C LEU A 10 -52.31 23.28 -3.23
N SER A 11 -52.99 22.74 -4.25
CA SER A 11 -52.54 21.55 -4.98
C SER A 11 -51.29 21.82 -5.80
N HIS A 12 -51.18 22.99 -6.41
CA HIS A 12 -49.98 23.39 -7.16
C HIS A 12 -48.75 23.57 -6.26
N ARG A 13 -48.91 24.16 -5.09
CA ARG A 13 -47.83 24.31 -4.07
C ARG A 13 -47.36 22.95 -3.56
N THR A 14 -48.28 22.05 -3.30
CA THR A 14 -47.94 20.70 -2.81
C THR A 14 -47.16 19.89 -3.87
N ILE A 15 -47.57 20.01 -5.15
CA ILE A 15 -46.86 19.36 -6.27
C ILE A 15 -45.46 19.98 -6.47
N GLN A 16 -45.30 21.28 -6.37
CA GLN A 16 -44.01 21.97 -6.47
C GLN A 16 -43.05 21.58 -5.34
N ASP A 17 -43.57 21.50 -4.11
CA ASP A 17 -42.78 21.07 -2.95
C ASP A 17 -42.36 19.60 -3.06
N GLU A 18 -43.19 18.74 -3.57
CA GLU A 18 -42.90 17.34 -3.81
C GLU A 18 -41.85 17.16 -4.93
N GLN A 19 -41.97 17.90 -6.02
CA GLN A 19 -40.98 17.96 -7.09
C GLN A 19 -39.64 18.51 -6.62
N ALA A 20 -39.63 19.53 -5.76
CA ALA A 20 -38.42 20.08 -5.15
C ALA A 20 -37.76 19.07 -4.20
N ARG A 21 -38.54 18.30 -3.43
CA ARG A 21 -38.04 17.20 -2.60
C ARG A 21 -37.47 16.05 -3.42
N LEU A 22 -38.12 15.68 -4.51
CA LEU A 22 -37.65 14.64 -5.46
C LEU A 22 -36.36 15.09 -6.17
N ARG A 23 -36.27 16.34 -6.61
CA ARG A 23 -35.03 16.91 -7.19
C ARG A 23 -33.90 16.92 -6.18
N LYS A 24 -34.14 17.33 -4.93
CA LYS A 24 -33.12 17.25 -3.85
C LYS A 24 -32.70 15.82 -3.54
N LYS A 25 -33.63 14.85 -3.53
CA LYS A 25 -33.31 13.43 -3.35
C LYS A 25 -32.49 12.88 -4.54
N ARG A 26 -32.83 13.25 -5.76
CA ARG A 26 -32.09 12.86 -6.99
C ARG A 26 -30.68 13.46 -7.01
N GLN A 27 -30.54 14.74 -6.70
CA GLN A 27 -29.25 15.42 -6.59
C GLN A 27 -28.38 14.85 -5.46
N LYS A 28 -28.99 14.43 -4.36
CA LYS A 28 -28.30 13.75 -3.27
C LYS A 28 -27.86 12.34 -3.66
N ALA A 29 -28.67 11.61 -4.42
CA ALA A 29 -28.34 10.29 -4.95
C ALA A 29 -27.24 10.37 -6.04
N GLU A 30 -27.30 11.36 -6.93
CA GLU A 30 -26.27 11.62 -7.93
C GLU A 30 -24.93 12.02 -7.26
N ASN A 31 -24.96 12.80 -6.18
CA ASN A 31 -23.76 13.13 -5.41
C ASN A 31 -23.17 11.90 -4.68
N VAL A 32 -24.02 11.01 -4.15
CA VAL A 32 -23.56 9.77 -3.52
C VAL A 32 -22.93 8.85 -4.56
N PHE A 33 -23.56 8.70 -5.73
CA PHE A 33 -23.01 7.89 -6.82
C PHE A 33 -21.68 8.46 -7.36
N ALA A 34 -21.56 9.79 -7.43
CA ALA A 34 -20.32 10.45 -7.83
C ALA A 34 -19.16 10.19 -6.86
N VAL A 35 -19.43 10.09 -5.56
CA VAL A 35 -18.43 9.77 -4.51
C VAL A 35 -17.91 8.35 -4.70
N PHE A 36 -18.78 7.38 -5.05
CA PHE A 36 -18.35 5.99 -5.30
C PHE A 36 -17.68 5.81 -6.66
N LYS A 37 -18.05 6.60 -7.65
CA LYS A 37 -17.59 6.43 -9.03
C LYS A 37 -16.07 6.55 -9.16
N LYS A 38 -15.45 7.48 -8.44
CA LYS A 38 -14.00 7.74 -8.54
C LYS A 38 -13.18 6.57 -7.96
N PRO A 39 -13.37 6.13 -6.69
CA PRO A 39 -12.62 4.99 -6.14
C PRO A 39 -12.87 3.69 -6.90
N LEU A 40 -14.10 3.45 -7.36
CA LEU A 40 -14.42 2.27 -8.14
C LEU A 40 -13.74 2.30 -9.52
N HIS A 41 -13.68 3.46 -10.16
CA HIS A 41 -12.98 3.63 -11.44
C HIS A 41 -11.46 3.45 -11.26
N GLU A 42 -10.88 3.98 -10.20
CA GLU A 42 -9.48 3.77 -9.85
C GLU A 42 -9.21 2.27 -9.63
N SER A 43 -10.01 1.57 -8.85
CA SER A 43 -9.88 0.13 -8.63
C SER A 43 -10.05 -0.69 -9.91
N LEU A 44 -11.00 -0.31 -10.78
CA LEU A 44 -11.21 -0.98 -12.07
C LEU A 44 -9.98 -0.81 -12.98
N THR A 45 -9.49 0.42 -13.13
CA THR A 45 -8.30 0.70 -13.96
C THR A 45 -7.04 0.05 -13.41
N SER A 46 -7.02 -0.24 -12.13
CA SER A 46 -5.96 -0.90 -11.40
C SER A 46 -5.92 -2.41 -11.64
N VAL A 47 -7.01 -3.08 -11.39
CA VAL A 47 -7.08 -4.54 -11.38
C VAL A 47 -7.28 -5.11 -12.79
N LEU A 48 -8.04 -4.43 -13.65
CA LEU A 48 -8.40 -4.94 -14.97
C LEU A 48 -7.20 -5.25 -15.88
N PRO A 49 -6.13 -4.42 -15.98
CA PRO A 49 -4.97 -4.76 -16.81
C PRO A 49 -4.30 -6.05 -16.36
N VAL A 50 -4.15 -6.27 -15.05
CA VAL A 50 -3.58 -7.49 -14.50
C VAL A 50 -4.46 -8.70 -14.80
N MET A 51 -5.79 -8.56 -14.62
CA MET A 51 -6.74 -9.61 -15.01
C MET A 51 -6.64 -9.97 -16.49
N LEU A 52 -6.56 -8.97 -17.37
CA LEU A 52 -6.43 -9.20 -18.81
C LEU A 52 -5.13 -9.93 -19.16
N ILE A 53 -4.00 -9.53 -18.56
CA ILE A 53 -2.72 -10.23 -18.77
C ILE A 53 -2.82 -11.68 -18.31
N VAL A 54 -3.38 -11.91 -17.12
CA VAL A 54 -3.58 -13.27 -16.59
C VAL A 54 -4.47 -14.09 -17.51
N LEU A 55 -5.59 -13.52 -17.99
CA LEU A 55 -6.48 -14.21 -18.94
C LEU A 55 -5.73 -14.58 -20.24
N VAL A 56 -4.95 -13.66 -20.80
CA VAL A 56 -4.14 -13.97 -22.00
C VAL A 56 -3.17 -15.12 -21.72
N LEU A 57 -2.51 -15.13 -20.56
CA LEU A 57 -1.61 -16.22 -20.17
C LEU A 57 -2.35 -17.55 -20.01
N CYS A 58 -3.54 -17.54 -19.40
CA CYS A 58 -4.38 -18.73 -19.22
C CYS A 58 -4.86 -19.34 -20.54
N PHE A 59 -5.11 -18.52 -21.56
CA PHE A 59 -5.54 -18.99 -22.88
C PHE A 59 -4.37 -19.31 -23.84
N THR A 60 -3.13 -19.01 -23.48
CA THR A 60 -1.98 -19.16 -24.38
C THR A 60 -0.88 -20.07 -23.84
N ILE A 61 -0.28 -19.70 -22.70
CA ILE A 61 0.96 -20.32 -22.22
C ILE A 61 0.71 -21.30 -21.07
N ALA A 62 -0.20 -20.93 -20.15
CA ALA A 62 -0.44 -21.68 -18.92
C ALA A 62 -1.94 -21.93 -18.72
N PRO A 63 -2.52 -22.95 -19.38
CA PRO A 63 -3.94 -23.24 -19.27
C PRO A 63 -4.30 -23.60 -17.83
N VAL A 64 -5.27 -22.88 -17.28
CA VAL A 64 -5.76 -23.04 -15.90
C VAL A 64 -7.04 -23.88 -15.92
N PRO A 65 -7.27 -24.75 -14.92
CA PRO A 65 -8.52 -25.47 -14.76
C PRO A 65 -9.72 -24.54 -14.70
N ASN A 66 -10.88 -24.98 -15.21
CA ASN A 66 -12.08 -24.14 -15.32
C ASN A 66 -12.57 -23.62 -13.96
N ASN A 67 -12.49 -24.42 -12.91
CA ASN A 67 -12.84 -24.01 -11.54
C ASN A 67 -11.96 -22.85 -11.04
N ALA A 68 -10.66 -22.94 -11.26
CA ALA A 68 -9.73 -21.87 -10.89
C ALA A 68 -9.94 -20.58 -11.73
N MET A 69 -10.31 -20.73 -13.01
CA MET A 69 -10.67 -19.58 -13.85
C MET A 69 -11.91 -18.87 -13.31
N VAL A 70 -12.95 -19.62 -12.90
CA VAL A 70 -14.15 -19.04 -12.29
C VAL A 70 -13.81 -18.35 -10.97
N ALA A 71 -13.01 -19.00 -10.11
CA ALA A 71 -12.55 -18.41 -8.85
C ALA A 71 -11.79 -17.10 -9.10
N PHE A 72 -10.88 -17.07 -10.09
CA PHE A 72 -10.12 -15.87 -10.44
C PHE A 72 -11.01 -14.72 -10.92
N LEU A 73 -12.00 -15.00 -11.78
CA LEU A 73 -12.91 -13.98 -12.29
C LEU A 73 -13.81 -13.41 -11.19
N LEU A 74 -14.37 -14.26 -10.32
CA LEU A 74 -15.14 -13.84 -9.15
C LEU A 74 -14.25 -13.05 -8.18
N GLY A 75 -13.06 -13.56 -7.89
CA GLY A 75 -12.05 -12.89 -7.07
C GLY A 75 -11.70 -11.51 -7.62
N GLY A 76 -11.55 -11.36 -8.94
CA GLY A 76 -11.27 -10.09 -9.59
C GLY A 76 -12.40 -9.07 -9.43
N VAL A 77 -13.66 -9.49 -9.58
CA VAL A 77 -14.82 -8.62 -9.32
C VAL A 77 -14.84 -8.19 -7.85
N MET A 78 -14.59 -9.13 -6.93
CA MET A 78 -14.52 -8.85 -5.49
C MET A 78 -13.34 -7.91 -5.16
N LEU A 79 -12.20 -8.10 -5.81
CA LEU A 79 -11.03 -7.23 -5.65
C LEU A 79 -11.37 -5.78 -6.05
N ILE A 80 -11.99 -5.58 -7.21
CA ILE A 80 -12.39 -4.25 -7.71
C ILE A 80 -13.40 -3.60 -6.75
N ALA A 81 -14.43 -4.33 -6.35
CA ALA A 81 -15.46 -3.81 -5.46
C ALA A 81 -14.90 -3.54 -4.05
N GLY A 82 -14.15 -4.51 -3.50
CA GLY A 82 -13.52 -4.43 -2.19
C GLY A 82 -12.53 -3.28 -2.08
N MET A 83 -11.64 -3.15 -3.07
CA MET A 83 -10.64 -2.10 -3.14
C MET A 83 -11.28 -0.70 -3.28
N GLY A 84 -12.34 -0.58 -4.10
CA GLY A 84 -13.07 0.70 -4.25
C GLY A 84 -13.73 1.15 -2.95
N LEU A 85 -14.42 0.25 -2.24
CA LEU A 85 -15.02 0.52 -0.94
C LEU A 85 -13.97 0.83 0.13
N PHE A 86 -12.89 0.04 0.15
CA PHE A 86 -11.79 0.19 1.08
C PHE A 86 -11.09 1.55 0.91
N THR A 87 -10.74 1.94 -0.32
CA THR A 87 -10.11 3.23 -0.63
C THR A 87 -11.01 4.39 -0.21
N LEU A 88 -12.29 4.34 -0.56
CA LEU A 88 -13.27 5.35 -0.12
C LEU A 88 -13.34 5.45 1.41
N GLY A 89 -13.41 4.31 2.08
CA GLY A 89 -13.48 4.25 3.53
C GLY A 89 -12.21 4.80 4.19
N SER A 90 -11.04 4.50 3.64
CA SER A 90 -9.75 5.02 4.09
C SER A 90 -9.64 6.54 3.93
N GLU A 91 -10.05 7.08 2.78
CA GLU A 91 -10.11 8.54 2.55
C GLU A 91 -11.06 9.24 3.54
N MET A 92 -12.19 8.62 3.88
CA MET A 92 -13.18 9.17 4.80
C MET A 92 -12.78 9.07 6.27
N SER A 93 -11.97 8.09 6.66
CA SER A 93 -11.63 7.80 8.06
C SER A 93 -10.15 8.07 8.37
N MET A 94 -9.21 7.45 7.63
CA MET A 94 -7.79 7.45 7.97
C MET A 94 -7.13 8.80 7.75
N ILE A 95 -7.39 9.46 6.61
CA ILE A 95 -6.77 10.76 6.28
C ILE A 95 -7.21 11.84 7.28
N PRO A 96 -8.52 12.06 7.57
CA PRO A 96 -8.92 13.06 8.55
C PRO A 96 -8.43 12.74 9.98
N LEU A 97 -8.41 11.45 10.36
CA LEU A 97 -7.91 11.02 11.66
C LEU A 97 -6.41 11.32 11.79
N GLY A 98 -5.60 10.95 10.77
CA GLY A 98 -4.17 11.22 10.73
C GLY A 98 -3.85 12.72 10.87
N GLN A 99 -4.53 13.57 10.11
CA GLN A 99 -4.37 15.03 10.19
C GLN A 99 -4.76 15.59 11.55
N ALA A 100 -5.89 15.14 12.13
CA ALA A 100 -6.34 15.57 13.43
C ALA A 100 -5.35 15.19 14.54
N VAL A 101 -4.85 13.97 14.51
CA VAL A 101 -3.86 13.47 15.46
C VAL A 101 -2.53 14.21 15.31
N GLY A 102 -2.02 14.35 14.09
CA GLY A 102 -0.74 15.03 13.82
C GLY A 102 -0.76 16.48 14.31
N SER A 103 -1.83 17.22 14.03
CA SER A 103 -1.99 18.59 14.47
C SER A 103 -2.11 18.73 16.01
N GLU A 104 -2.83 17.81 16.66
CA GLU A 104 -3.01 17.85 18.13
C GLU A 104 -1.74 17.48 18.88
N ILE A 105 -1.00 16.46 18.41
CA ILE A 105 0.28 16.05 19.00
C ILE A 105 1.28 17.21 18.97
N THR A 106 1.42 17.88 17.82
CA THR A 106 2.38 18.97 17.62
C THR A 106 1.99 20.19 18.44
N ARG A 107 0.70 20.51 18.53
CA ARG A 107 0.17 21.65 19.29
C ARG A 107 0.52 21.57 20.78
N ARG A 108 0.56 20.37 21.35
CA ARG A 108 0.86 20.18 22.78
C ARG A 108 2.33 20.39 23.12
N LYS A 109 3.24 20.42 22.14
CA LYS A 109 4.68 20.66 22.30
C LYS A 109 5.39 19.79 23.36
N LYS A 110 4.80 18.64 23.70
CA LYS A 110 5.37 17.70 24.70
C LYS A 110 5.89 16.46 24.00
N VAL A 111 7.21 16.26 24.03
CA VAL A 111 7.89 15.15 23.37
C VAL A 111 7.34 13.78 23.80
N TRP A 112 7.04 13.59 25.09
CA TRP A 112 6.52 12.32 25.58
C TRP A 112 5.13 11.97 24.97
N ILE A 113 4.30 12.97 24.66
CA ILE A 113 2.99 12.75 23.99
C ILE A 113 3.23 12.28 22.56
N ILE A 114 4.18 12.90 21.85
CA ILE A 114 4.57 12.49 20.49
C ILE A 114 5.04 11.05 20.52
N THR A 115 5.89 10.69 21.50
CA THR A 115 6.44 9.35 21.64
C THR A 115 5.35 8.32 21.92
N VAL A 116 4.52 8.52 22.94
CA VAL A 116 3.52 7.53 23.35
C VAL A 116 2.41 7.40 22.28
N VAL A 117 1.87 8.52 21.83
CA VAL A 117 0.78 8.49 20.85
C VAL A 117 1.28 8.01 19.48
N GLY A 118 2.47 8.45 19.05
CA GLY A 118 3.09 8.00 17.80
C GLY A 118 3.36 6.49 17.81
N PHE A 119 3.90 5.95 18.93
CA PHE A 119 4.14 4.52 19.08
C PHE A 119 2.86 3.70 19.01
N LEU A 120 1.86 4.05 19.82
CA LEU A 120 0.58 3.34 19.85
C LEU A 120 -0.13 3.36 18.50
N ILE A 121 -0.15 4.51 17.84
CA ILE A 121 -0.77 4.64 16.52
C ILE A 121 -0.03 3.83 15.47
N GLY A 122 1.31 3.91 15.43
CA GLY A 122 2.11 3.12 14.52
C GLY A 122 1.82 1.64 14.65
N MET A 123 1.74 1.12 15.88
CA MET A 123 1.37 -0.27 16.13
C MET A 123 -0.05 -0.60 15.66
N ILE A 124 -1.04 0.20 16.08
CA ILE A 124 -2.46 -0.06 15.81
C ILE A 124 -2.74 -0.11 14.31
N ILE A 125 -2.18 0.84 13.54
CA ILE A 125 -2.40 0.90 12.09
C ILE A 125 -1.71 -0.26 11.38
N THR A 126 -0.52 -0.63 11.83
CA THR A 126 0.23 -1.74 11.23
C THR A 126 -0.45 -3.08 11.47
N VAL A 127 -0.99 -3.34 12.65
CA VAL A 127 -1.79 -4.55 12.92
C VAL A 127 -3.02 -4.64 12.00
N ALA A 128 -3.59 -3.49 11.63
CA ALA A 128 -4.75 -3.42 10.74
C ALA A 128 -4.40 -3.49 9.24
N GLU A 129 -3.10 -3.52 8.88
CA GLU A 129 -2.67 -3.56 7.48
C GLU A 129 -2.93 -4.94 6.86
N PRO A 130 -3.78 -5.03 5.81
CA PRO A 130 -4.15 -6.31 5.22
C PRO A 130 -2.96 -7.04 4.57
N ASP A 131 -2.05 -6.28 3.98
CA ASP A 131 -0.89 -6.86 3.28
C ASP A 131 0.04 -7.57 4.25
N LEU A 132 0.16 -7.07 5.49
CA LEU A 132 0.93 -7.72 6.54
C LEU A 132 0.32 -9.07 6.95
N GLN A 133 -1.01 -9.16 6.99
CA GLN A 133 -1.69 -10.41 7.29
C GLN A 133 -1.47 -11.44 6.17
N VAL A 134 -1.56 -10.99 4.92
CA VAL A 134 -1.25 -11.84 3.75
C VAL A 134 0.19 -12.34 3.80
N LEU A 135 1.18 -11.48 4.10
CA LEU A 135 2.57 -11.90 4.26
C LEU A 135 2.73 -12.90 5.40
N ALA A 136 2.14 -12.63 6.57
CA ALA A 136 2.24 -13.52 7.73
C ALA A 136 1.71 -14.92 7.43
N ASN A 137 0.60 -15.02 6.69
CA ASN A 137 0.03 -16.29 6.24
C ASN A 137 0.93 -17.05 5.24
N GLN A 138 1.85 -16.35 4.57
CA GLN A 138 2.77 -16.95 3.60
C GLN A 138 4.12 -17.36 4.21
N VAL A 139 4.40 -17.06 5.49
CA VAL A 139 5.65 -17.42 6.18
C VAL A 139 5.40 -18.56 7.16
N PRO A 140 5.52 -19.83 6.76
CA PRO A 140 5.10 -20.97 7.58
C PRO A 140 5.99 -21.23 8.80
N ALA A 141 7.22 -20.70 8.78
CA ALA A 141 8.23 -20.96 9.82
C ALA A 141 8.00 -20.17 11.12
N ILE A 142 7.08 -19.20 11.14
CA ILE A 142 6.85 -18.31 12.28
C ILE A 142 5.34 -18.15 12.46
N GLU A 143 4.88 -18.20 13.71
CA GLU A 143 3.47 -17.95 14.02
C GLU A 143 3.04 -16.55 13.57
N ASN A 144 1.91 -16.45 12.85
CA ASN A 144 1.41 -15.21 12.26
C ASN A 144 1.37 -14.05 13.26
N ASN A 145 0.88 -14.31 14.48
CA ASN A 145 0.82 -13.29 15.53
C ASN A 145 2.19 -12.74 15.89
N VAL A 146 3.22 -13.59 15.91
CA VAL A 146 4.59 -13.17 16.26
C VAL A 146 5.14 -12.23 15.20
N ILE A 147 4.94 -12.54 13.92
CA ILE A 147 5.35 -11.66 12.82
C ILE A 147 4.59 -10.33 12.91
N ILE A 148 3.24 -10.37 12.98
CA ILE A 148 2.39 -9.17 12.97
C ILE A 148 2.76 -8.22 14.12
N TRP A 149 2.89 -8.74 15.36
CA TRP A 149 3.22 -7.88 16.49
C TRP A 149 4.67 -7.39 16.48
N SER A 150 5.63 -8.20 16.03
CA SER A 150 7.03 -7.77 15.88
C SER A 150 7.15 -6.63 14.90
N VAL A 151 6.52 -6.77 13.77
CA VAL A 151 6.46 -5.75 12.70
C VAL A 151 5.75 -4.49 13.19
N ALA A 152 4.62 -4.63 13.89
CA ALA A 152 3.86 -3.50 14.43
C ALA A 152 4.68 -2.69 15.45
N VAL A 153 5.43 -3.37 16.33
CA VAL A 153 6.37 -2.71 17.26
C VAL A 153 7.44 -1.94 16.46
N GLY A 154 7.99 -2.54 15.42
CA GLY A 154 8.98 -1.90 14.55
C GLY A 154 8.46 -0.61 13.94
N VAL A 155 7.27 -0.64 13.32
CA VAL A 155 6.63 0.56 12.77
C VAL A 155 6.35 1.58 13.86
N GLY A 156 5.84 1.15 15.03
CA GLY A 156 5.57 2.04 16.15
C GLY A 156 6.80 2.84 16.59
N VAL A 157 7.94 2.15 16.78
CA VAL A 157 9.22 2.78 17.17
C VAL A 157 9.70 3.74 16.07
N PHE A 158 9.66 3.31 14.81
CA PHE A 158 10.17 4.12 13.72
C PHE A 158 9.25 5.28 13.33
N LEU A 159 7.94 5.17 13.57
CA LEU A 159 7.04 6.31 13.46
C LEU A 159 7.36 7.39 14.50
N VAL A 160 7.70 6.99 15.74
CA VAL A 160 8.19 7.96 16.75
C VAL A 160 9.46 8.65 16.28
N ILE A 161 10.44 7.90 15.77
CA ILE A 161 11.68 8.46 15.24
C ILE A 161 11.38 9.43 14.08
N ALA A 162 10.47 9.06 13.19
CA ALA A 162 10.05 9.88 12.05
C ALA A 162 9.37 11.19 12.50
N LEU A 163 8.50 11.14 13.50
CA LEU A 163 7.84 12.32 14.07
C LEU A 163 8.84 13.21 14.81
N LEU A 164 9.72 12.64 15.62
CA LEU A 164 10.77 13.36 16.33
C LEU A 164 11.76 14.02 15.35
N ARG A 165 12.10 13.35 14.24
CA ARG A 165 12.89 13.93 13.17
C ARG A 165 12.30 15.25 12.68
N ILE A 166 10.99 15.30 12.40
CA ILE A 166 10.31 16.51 11.94
C ILE A 166 10.41 17.62 13.00
N VAL A 167 10.16 17.29 14.25
CA VAL A 167 10.17 18.27 15.37
C VAL A 167 11.58 18.80 15.65
N LEU A 168 12.59 17.94 15.55
CA LEU A 168 14.00 18.28 15.81
C LEU A 168 14.73 18.84 14.59
N GLY A 169 14.10 18.81 13.40
CA GLY A 169 14.71 19.30 12.15
C GLY A 169 15.88 18.43 11.65
N ILE A 170 15.91 17.14 11.99
CA ILE A 170 16.98 16.22 11.58
C ILE A 170 16.80 15.87 10.09
N GLN A 171 17.90 15.94 9.32
CA GLN A 171 17.88 15.56 7.91
C GLN A 171 17.67 14.05 7.75
N LEU A 172 16.69 13.68 6.91
CA LEU A 172 16.33 12.27 6.64
C LEU A 172 17.52 11.43 6.18
N ARG A 173 18.37 12.00 5.31
CA ARG A 173 19.53 11.32 4.74
C ARG A 173 20.41 10.63 5.79
N TRP A 174 20.76 11.32 6.86
CA TRP A 174 21.63 10.75 7.89
C TRP A 174 20.97 9.62 8.66
N LEU A 175 19.66 9.72 8.90
CA LEU A 175 18.91 8.64 9.53
C LEU A 175 18.85 7.41 8.62
N LEU A 176 18.59 7.61 7.31
CA LEU A 176 18.59 6.50 6.35
C LEU A 176 19.95 5.80 6.30
N ILE A 177 21.05 6.55 6.19
CA ILE A 177 22.40 5.97 6.18
C ILE A 177 22.66 5.17 7.46
N GLY A 178 22.37 5.77 8.61
CA GLY A 178 22.60 5.11 9.91
C GLY A 178 21.77 3.83 10.07
N PHE A 179 20.48 3.89 9.76
CA PHE A 179 19.61 2.73 9.94
C PHE A 179 19.85 1.64 8.90
N TYR A 180 20.12 1.96 7.63
CA TYR A 180 20.49 0.92 6.66
C TYR A 180 21.86 0.31 6.97
N ALA A 181 22.82 1.06 7.52
CA ALA A 181 24.05 0.49 8.04
C ALA A 181 23.76 -0.52 9.16
N ILE A 182 22.85 -0.20 10.08
CA ILE A 182 22.39 -1.13 11.13
C ILE A 182 21.72 -2.36 10.52
N VAL A 183 20.79 -2.18 9.55
CA VAL A 183 20.09 -3.27 8.87
C VAL A 183 21.07 -4.25 8.23
N PHE A 184 22.00 -3.76 7.40
CA PHE A 184 22.96 -4.64 6.73
C PHE A 184 23.97 -5.27 7.69
N THR A 185 24.37 -4.55 8.74
CA THR A 185 25.21 -5.13 9.79
C THR A 185 24.48 -6.24 10.54
N LEU A 186 23.21 -6.01 10.91
CA LEU A 186 22.40 -7.01 11.59
C LEU A 186 22.15 -8.24 10.72
N ALA A 187 21.92 -8.04 9.43
CA ALA A 187 21.74 -9.13 8.46
C ALA A 187 22.95 -10.07 8.37
N MET A 188 24.17 -9.58 8.64
CA MET A 188 25.38 -10.44 8.66
C MET A 188 25.37 -11.48 9.80
N PHE A 189 24.59 -11.27 10.84
CA PHE A 189 24.48 -12.18 12.00
C PHE A 189 23.24 -13.07 11.95
N VAL A 190 22.34 -12.85 10.98
CA VAL A 190 21.06 -13.56 10.84
C VAL A 190 21.16 -14.60 9.73
N SER A 191 20.48 -15.75 9.89
CA SER A 191 20.39 -16.76 8.83
C SER A 191 19.85 -16.17 7.52
N PRO A 192 20.41 -16.58 6.35
CA PRO A 192 19.91 -16.17 5.04
C PRO A 192 18.40 -16.37 4.83
N ASP A 193 17.80 -17.35 5.51
CA ASP A 193 16.36 -17.64 5.43
C ASP A 193 15.48 -16.47 5.88
N PHE A 194 15.98 -15.62 6.78
CA PHE A 194 15.25 -14.45 7.26
C PHE A 194 15.47 -13.18 6.43
N TRP A 195 16.49 -13.12 5.58
CA TRP A 195 16.81 -11.88 4.85
C TRP A 195 15.66 -11.45 3.96
N ALA A 196 15.18 -12.36 3.12
CA ALA A 196 14.13 -12.05 2.17
C ALA A 196 12.83 -11.63 2.85
N VAL A 197 12.40 -12.40 3.86
CA VAL A 197 11.19 -12.12 4.64
C VAL A 197 11.31 -10.81 5.42
N ALA A 198 12.49 -10.52 6.00
CA ALA A 198 12.72 -9.28 6.74
C ALA A 198 12.59 -8.06 5.82
N PHE A 199 13.23 -8.07 4.66
CA PHE A 199 13.13 -6.97 3.72
C PHE A 199 11.74 -6.86 3.08
N ASP A 200 11.05 -7.98 2.80
CA ASP A 200 9.65 -7.99 2.35
C ASP A 200 8.72 -7.36 3.39
N SER A 201 8.93 -7.62 4.68
CA SER A 201 8.12 -7.03 5.75
C SER A 201 8.17 -5.51 5.75
N GLY A 202 9.32 -4.92 5.38
CA GLY A 202 9.47 -3.47 5.24
C GLY A 202 8.61 -2.87 4.14
N GLY A 203 8.42 -3.60 3.04
CA GLY A 203 7.55 -3.18 1.93
C GLY A 203 6.06 -3.37 2.23
N VAL A 204 5.71 -4.53 2.76
CA VAL A 204 4.31 -4.93 3.01
C VAL A 204 3.62 -4.08 4.08
N THR A 205 4.36 -3.55 5.05
CA THR A 205 3.78 -2.72 6.14
C THR A 205 3.34 -1.34 5.72
N THR A 206 3.69 -0.91 4.54
CA THR A 206 3.36 0.40 3.99
C THR A 206 2.33 0.29 2.87
N GLY A 207 1.22 -0.33 3.19
CA GLY A 207 0.10 -0.59 2.28
C GLY A 207 -1.00 0.48 2.33
N PRO A 208 -2.18 0.14 1.79
CA PRO A 208 -3.26 1.09 1.51
C PRO A 208 -3.91 1.74 2.74
N MET A 209 -3.73 1.19 3.96
CA MET A 209 -4.19 1.85 5.20
C MET A 209 -3.10 2.71 5.83
N THR A 210 -1.92 2.16 5.95
CA THR A 210 -0.80 2.76 6.67
C THR A 210 -0.28 4.01 5.97
N VAL A 211 -0.11 3.96 4.64
CA VAL A 211 0.44 5.09 3.86
C VAL A 211 -0.43 6.34 3.93
N PRO A 212 -1.73 6.33 3.58
CA PRO A 212 -2.55 7.53 3.64
C PRO A 212 -2.60 8.14 5.04
N PHE A 213 -2.64 7.30 6.07
CA PHE A 213 -2.65 7.76 7.45
C PHE A 213 -1.32 8.41 7.86
N ILE A 214 -0.18 7.74 7.64
CA ILE A 214 1.15 8.25 8.02
C ILE A 214 1.45 9.56 7.27
N MET A 215 1.11 9.62 5.98
CA MET A 215 1.29 10.84 5.19
C MET A 215 0.40 11.97 5.70
N ALA A 216 -0.87 11.68 6.02
CA ALA A 216 -1.78 12.66 6.60
C ALA A 216 -1.33 13.12 8.00
N LEU A 217 -0.78 12.21 8.81
CA LEU A 217 -0.17 12.52 10.10
C LEU A 217 1.01 13.49 9.92
N GLY A 218 1.90 13.23 8.96
CA GLY A 218 3.01 14.10 8.62
C GLY A 218 2.58 15.50 8.19
N VAL A 219 1.59 15.59 7.31
CA VAL A 219 0.97 16.86 6.91
C VAL A 219 0.39 17.59 8.14
N GLY A 220 -0.32 16.87 9.01
CA GLY A 220 -0.89 17.42 10.25
C GLY A 220 0.19 17.96 11.20
N VAL A 221 1.31 17.25 11.34
CA VAL A 221 2.48 17.71 12.13
C VAL A 221 3.10 18.96 11.53
N CYS A 222 3.31 18.98 10.23
CA CYS A 222 3.93 20.08 9.52
C CYS A 222 3.03 21.33 9.43
N ALA A 223 1.71 21.18 9.42
CA ALA A 223 0.75 22.28 9.37
C ALA A 223 0.83 23.23 10.58
N VAL A 224 1.41 22.79 11.69
CA VAL A 224 1.61 23.63 12.91
C VAL A 224 2.94 24.39 12.84
N ARG A 225 3.86 24.03 11.94
CA ARG A 225 5.16 24.69 11.71
C ARG A 225 4.99 25.83 10.69
N SER A 226 5.64 26.96 10.95
CA SER A 226 5.57 28.17 10.10
C SER A 226 6.77 28.34 9.16
N ASP A 227 7.69 27.38 9.10
CA ASP A 227 8.90 27.46 8.30
C ASP A 227 8.68 26.99 6.85
N LYS A 228 9.45 27.57 5.92
CA LYS A 228 9.34 27.28 4.47
C LYS A 228 9.68 25.83 4.08
N GLN A 229 10.35 25.08 4.96
CA GLN A 229 10.74 23.68 4.71
C GLN A 229 9.71 22.67 5.21
N ALA A 230 8.70 23.11 5.98
CA ALA A 230 7.70 22.23 6.61
C ALA A 230 7.01 21.30 5.60
N GLY A 231 6.67 21.79 4.39
CA GLY A 231 6.02 20.95 3.36
C GLY A 231 6.90 19.78 2.89
N GLY A 232 8.20 20.02 2.72
CA GLY A 232 9.16 18.96 2.31
C GLY A 232 9.45 17.95 3.42
N ASP A 233 9.40 18.39 4.68
CA ASP A 233 9.64 17.54 5.84
C ASP A 233 8.50 16.56 6.13
N SER A 234 7.30 16.75 5.55
CA SER A 234 6.19 15.81 5.64
C SER A 234 6.46 14.48 4.93
N PHE A 235 7.41 14.44 4.02
CA PHE A 235 7.89 13.21 3.38
C PHE A 235 9.02 12.54 4.18
N GLY A 236 9.21 11.25 3.94
CA GLY A 236 10.21 10.41 4.59
C GLY A 236 9.73 9.74 5.87
N LEU A 237 8.42 9.85 6.21
CA LEU A 237 7.83 9.11 7.32
C LEU A 237 7.62 7.65 6.96
N VAL A 238 7.05 7.40 5.79
CA VAL A 238 6.82 6.04 5.27
C VAL A 238 8.16 5.31 5.13
N ALA A 239 9.17 6.00 4.60
CA ALA A 239 10.54 5.49 4.49
C ALA A 239 11.12 4.97 5.81
N LEU A 240 10.99 5.74 6.87
CA LEU A 240 11.46 5.31 8.20
C LEU A 240 10.61 4.18 8.76
N CYS A 241 9.28 4.26 8.59
CA CYS A 241 8.37 3.20 9.03
C CYS A 241 8.62 1.87 8.32
N SER A 242 9.16 1.86 7.10
CA SER A 242 9.56 0.62 6.39
C SER A 242 10.82 -0.03 6.99
N ILE A 243 11.73 0.74 7.58
CA ILE A 243 12.97 0.22 8.17
C ILE A 243 12.69 -0.53 9.49
N GLY A 244 11.72 -0.07 10.26
CA GLY A 244 11.35 -0.68 11.53
C GLY A 244 11.07 -2.19 11.43
N PRO A 245 10.13 -2.59 10.58
CA PRO A 245 9.85 -3.99 10.29
C PRO A 245 11.07 -4.82 9.91
N ILE A 246 11.91 -4.30 9.02
CA ILE A 246 13.14 -4.99 8.60
C ILE A 246 14.00 -5.32 9.82
N ILE A 247 14.25 -4.33 10.68
CA ILE A 247 15.07 -4.52 11.88
C ILE A 247 14.41 -5.50 12.85
N THR A 248 13.11 -5.38 13.10
CA THR A 248 12.42 -6.25 14.06
C THR A 248 12.34 -7.69 13.57
N VAL A 249 12.13 -7.94 12.28
CA VAL A 249 12.14 -9.30 11.72
C VAL A 249 13.56 -9.88 11.68
N LEU A 250 14.59 -9.07 11.43
CA LEU A 250 15.98 -9.53 11.57
C LEU A 250 16.31 -9.90 13.03
N ILE A 251 15.87 -9.10 14.01
CA ILE A 251 16.03 -9.44 15.44
C ILE A 251 15.25 -10.72 15.77
N LEU A 252 14.04 -10.89 15.23
CA LEU A 252 13.28 -12.11 15.38
C LEU A 252 14.05 -13.31 14.83
N GLY A 253 14.71 -13.17 13.67
CA GLY A 253 15.57 -14.20 13.08
C GLY A 253 16.81 -14.56 13.89
N LEU A 254 17.27 -13.69 14.82
CA LEU A 254 18.30 -14.04 15.80
C LEU A 254 17.76 -14.86 16.98
N LEU A 255 16.51 -14.63 17.35
CA LEU A 255 15.88 -15.22 18.54
C LEU A 255 15.10 -16.50 18.21
N TYR A 256 14.59 -16.60 17.00
CA TYR A 256 13.70 -17.67 16.55
C TYR A 256 14.44 -18.62 15.60
N LYS A 257 14.43 -19.90 15.92
CA LYS A 257 14.93 -20.94 15.02
C LYS A 257 13.73 -21.53 14.27
N PRO A 258 13.67 -21.42 12.94
CA PRO A 258 12.56 -22.01 12.20
C PRO A 258 12.56 -23.53 12.38
N ASP A 259 11.41 -24.07 12.73
CA ASP A 259 11.20 -25.52 12.91
C ASP A 259 11.02 -26.24 11.56
N GLY A 260 11.74 -25.86 10.51
CA GLY A 260 11.78 -26.57 9.23
C GLY A 260 10.41 -26.85 8.59
N SER A 261 9.37 -26.10 8.94
CA SER A 261 8.02 -26.24 8.37
C SER A 261 8.08 -25.92 6.89
N ALA A 262 7.68 -26.89 6.07
CA ALA A 262 7.63 -26.73 4.63
C ALA A 262 6.54 -25.71 4.26
N TYR A 263 6.87 -24.81 3.34
CA TYR A 263 5.87 -23.94 2.71
C TYR A 263 4.78 -24.80 2.05
N THR A 264 3.54 -24.47 2.27
CA THR A 264 2.41 -25.06 1.57
C THR A 264 1.94 -24.08 0.50
N ALA A 265 2.09 -24.44 -0.77
CA ALA A 265 1.59 -23.62 -1.87
C ALA A 265 0.09 -23.35 -1.68
N ALA A 266 -0.37 -22.18 -2.10
CA ALA A 266 -1.80 -21.87 -2.09
C ALA A 266 -2.55 -22.94 -2.89
N VAL A 267 -3.46 -23.64 -2.22
CA VAL A 267 -4.21 -24.75 -2.82
C VAL A 267 -5.24 -24.19 -3.79
N MET A 268 -5.26 -24.74 -5.01
CA MET A 268 -6.30 -24.39 -5.99
C MET A 268 -7.69 -24.78 -5.45
N PRO A 269 -8.72 -23.94 -5.66
CA PRO A 269 -10.08 -24.27 -5.25
C PRO A 269 -10.55 -25.57 -5.90
N ASP A 270 -10.92 -26.58 -5.10
CA ASP A 270 -11.46 -27.85 -5.58
C ASP A 270 -12.99 -27.78 -5.57
N ALA A 271 -13.55 -27.02 -6.52
CA ALA A 271 -14.99 -26.93 -6.74
C ALA A 271 -15.34 -27.53 -8.09
N LYS A 272 -16.31 -28.46 -8.12
CA LYS A 272 -16.70 -29.20 -9.33
C LYS A 272 -17.59 -28.38 -10.26
N ASP A 273 -18.34 -27.45 -9.68
CA ASP A 273 -19.28 -26.59 -10.42
C ASP A 273 -19.34 -25.17 -9.84
N THR A 274 -20.14 -24.32 -10.47
CA THR A 274 -20.33 -22.93 -10.05
C THR A 274 -21.06 -22.78 -8.73
N VAL A 275 -21.87 -23.76 -8.32
CA VAL A 275 -22.59 -23.73 -7.04
C VAL A 275 -21.63 -24.04 -5.91
N GLU A 276 -20.81 -25.11 -6.04
CA GLU A 276 -19.76 -25.41 -5.07
C GLU A 276 -18.74 -24.25 -4.95
N MET A 277 -18.42 -23.58 -6.07
CA MET A 277 -17.56 -22.39 -6.04
C MET A 277 -18.20 -21.24 -5.25
N PHE A 278 -19.49 -21.00 -5.44
CA PHE A 278 -20.21 -19.96 -4.70
C PHE A 278 -20.31 -20.30 -3.21
N ASP A 279 -20.58 -21.56 -2.89
CA ASP A 279 -20.61 -22.06 -1.50
C ASP A 279 -19.24 -21.94 -0.83
N LEU A 280 -18.14 -22.17 -1.56
CA LEU A 280 -16.79 -21.95 -1.06
C LEU A 280 -16.58 -20.49 -0.63
N TYR A 281 -16.95 -19.54 -1.49
CA TYR A 281 -16.86 -18.12 -1.13
C TYR A 281 -17.76 -17.76 0.06
N LEU A 282 -18.99 -18.32 0.13
CA LEU A 282 -19.90 -18.07 1.24
C LEU A 282 -19.38 -18.63 2.57
N SER A 283 -18.75 -19.81 2.55
CA SER A 283 -18.19 -20.44 3.74
C SER A 283 -17.02 -19.67 4.34
N GLU A 284 -16.30 -18.90 3.52
CA GLU A 284 -15.18 -18.06 3.94
C GLU A 284 -15.60 -16.69 4.52
N ILE A 285 -16.85 -16.25 4.27
CA ILE A 285 -17.34 -14.95 4.78
C ILE A 285 -17.16 -14.79 6.29
N PRO A 286 -17.58 -15.74 7.15
CA PRO A 286 -17.44 -15.58 8.60
C PRO A 286 -15.99 -15.45 9.04
N HIS A 287 -15.07 -16.15 8.36
CA HIS A 287 -13.64 -16.08 8.63
C HIS A 287 -13.11 -14.67 8.39
N TYR A 288 -13.28 -14.13 7.17
CA TYR A 288 -12.78 -12.80 6.83
C TYR A 288 -13.50 -11.66 7.53
N LEU A 289 -14.78 -11.80 7.87
CA LEU A 289 -15.48 -10.85 8.74
C LEU A 289 -14.84 -10.76 10.13
N LYS A 290 -14.50 -11.90 10.73
CA LYS A 290 -13.83 -11.94 12.04
C LYS A 290 -12.41 -11.38 11.97
N GLU A 291 -11.65 -11.75 10.95
CA GLU A 291 -10.29 -11.28 10.71
C GLU A 291 -10.26 -9.75 10.55
N THR A 292 -11.08 -9.21 9.66
CA THR A 292 -11.20 -7.77 9.41
C THR A 292 -11.71 -7.02 10.65
N ALA A 293 -12.67 -7.59 11.40
CA ALA A 293 -13.15 -6.98 12.63
C ALA A 293 -12.01 -6.86 13.67
N SER A 294 -11.21 -7.93 13.84
CA SER A 294 -10.09 -7.93 14.79
C SER A 294 -9.01 -6.92 14.41
N ALA A 295 -8.77 -6.73 13.11
CA ALA A 295 -7.81 -5.75 12.59
C ALA A 295 -8.29 -4.30 12.79
N LEU A 296 -9.59 -4.01 12.57
CA LEU A 296 -10.12 -2.64 12.64
C LEU A 296 -10.55 -2.20 14.04
N LEU A 297 -10.82 -3.14 14.96
CA LEU A 297 -11.26 -2.84 16.32
C LEU A 297 -10.29 -1.91 17.06
N PRO A 298 -8.96 -2.09 17.02
CA PRO A 298 -7.99 -1.18 17.63
C PRO A 298 -8.08 0.25 17.09
N ILE A 299 -8.33 0.43 15.79
CA ILE A 299 -8.49 1.75 15.15
C ILE A 299 -9.76 2.43 15.64
N GLY A 300 -10.87 1.69 15.68
CA GLY A 300 -12.14 2.18 16.22
C GLY A 300 -12.02 2.61 17.70
N ALA A 301 -11.37 1.77 18.52
CA ALA A 301 -11.08 2.07 19.91
C ALA A 301 -10.19 3.31 20.06
N PHE A 302 -9.18 3.44 19.21
CA PHE A 302 -8.31 4.62 19.19
C PHE A 302 -9.09 5.90 18.82
N LEU A 303 -9.96 5.88 17.82
CA LEU A 303 -10.80 7.02 17.43
C LEU A 303 -11.67 7.48 18.62
N ILE A 304 -12.30 6.54 19.33
CA ILE A 304 -13.10 6.82 20.53
C ILE A 304 -12.23 7.45 21.62
N LEU A 305 -11.08 6.82 21.92
CA LEU A 305 -10.15 7.33 22.95
C LEU A 305 -9.64 8.73 22.60
N PHE A 306 -9.22 8.93 21.34
CA PHE A 306 -8.78 10.23 20.85
C PHE A 306 -9.86 11.31 21.05
N GLN A 307 -11.10 11.01 20.70
CA GLN A 307 -12.21 11.94 20.88
C GLN A 307 -12.52 12.23 22.35
N LEU A 308 -12.49 11.22 23.23
CA LEU A 308 -12.73 11.39 24.68
C LEU A 308 -11.67 12.30 25.32
N VAL A 309 -10.40 12.14 24.91
CA VAL A 309 -9.26 12.89 25.45
C VAL A 309 -9.16 14.31 24.87
N THR A 310 -9.41 14.47 23.57
CA THR A 310 -9.19 15.76 22.89
C THR A 310 -10.44 16.59 22.72
N ARG A 311 -11.60 15.94 22.54
CA ARG A 311 -12.91 16.56 22.25
C ARG A 311 -12.87 17.55 21.07
N ARG A 312 -11.95 17.32 20.11
CA ARG A 312 -11.68 18.25 18.99
C ARG A 312 -12.58 18.03 17.80
N LEU A 313 -12.96 16.76 17.55
CA LEU A 313 -13.75 16.41 16.38
C LEU A 313 -15.22 16.78 16.60
N LYS A 314 -15.81 17.39 15.58
CA LYS A 314 -17.25 17.68 15.56
C LYS A 314 -18.04 16.39 15.34
N ARG A 315 -19.28 16.34 15.82
CA ARG A 315 -20.15 15.15 15.64
C ARG A 315 -20.29 14.71 14.18
N LYS A 316 -20.32 15.66 13.24
CA LYS A 316 -20.39 15.36 11.80
C LYS A 316 -19.10 14.69 11.28
N GLU A 317 -17.94 15.13 11.76
CA GLU A 317 -16.64 14.56 11.40
C GLU A 317 -16.49 13.14 11.93
N ILE A 318 -16.88 12.91 13.20
CA ILE A 318 -16.89 11.56 13.80
C ILE A 318 -17.81 10.64 13.03
N LEU A 319 -19.05 11.08 12.73
CA LEU A 319 -19.99 10.27 11.96
C LEU A 319 -19.42 9.91 10.57
N HIS A 320 -18.76 10.86 9.92
CA HIS A 320 -18.12 10.64 8.63
C HIS A 320 -16.99 9.61 8.71
N MET A 321 -16.14 9.70 9.75
CA MET A 321 -15.07 8.73 10.01
C MET A 321 -15.63 7.33 10.34
N VAL A 322 -16.69 7.24 11.14
CA VAL A 322 -17.33 5.96 11.47
C VAL A 322 -17.94 5.30 10.24
N ILE A 323 -18.62 6.06 9.39
CA ILE A 323 -19.12 5.56 8.09
C ILE A 323 -17.95 5.09 7.23
N GLY A 324 -16.84 5.85 7.20
CA GLY A 324 -15.62 5.44 6.51
C GLY A 324 -15.06 4.11 7.03
N LEU A 325 -15.01 3.91 8.36
CA LEU A 325 -14.59 2.63 8.96
C LEU A 325 -15.51 1.46 8.57
N VAL A 326 -16.82 1.70 8.44
CA VAL A 326 -17.75 0.66 7.95
C VAL A 326 -17.45 0.31 6.50
N TYR A 327 -17.15 1.29 5.65
CA TYR A 327 -16.72 1.03 4.27
C TYR A 327 -15.39 0.29 4.21
N VAL A 328 -14.42 0.64 5.07
CA VAL A 328 -13.17 -0.12 5.20
C VAL A 328 -13.46 -1.56 5.60
N TYR A 329 -14.33 -1.78 6.59
CA TYR A 329 -14.66 -3.12 7.07
C TYR A 329 -15.25 -4.01 5.98
N ILE A 330 -16.27 -3.52 5.27
CA ILE A 330 -16.92 -4.26 4.18
C ILE A 330 -15.95 -4.43 3.01
N GLY A 331 -15.26 -3.35 2.61
CA GLY A 331 -14.32 -3.35 1.50
C GLY A 331 -13.16 -4.31 1.71
N LEU A 332 -12.55 -4.30 2.90
CA LEU A 332 -11.44 -5.16 3.25
C LEU A 332 -11.84 -6.64 3.31
N THR A 333 -13.01 -6.96 3.87
CA THR A 333 -13.55 -8.33 3.89
C THR A 333 -13.69 -8.87 2.47
N ILE A 334 -14.33 -8.10 1.57
CA ILE A 334 -14.54 -8.49 0.16
C ILE A 334 -13.18 -8.61 -0.56
N PHE A 335 -12.26 -7.69 -0.30
CA PHE A 335 -10.91 -7.69 -0.88
C PHE A 335 -10.14 -8.95 -0.49
N LEU A 336 -10.03 -9.27 0.81
CA LEU A 336 -9.31 -10.44 1.31
C LEU A 336 -9.88 -11.76 0.78
N MET A 337 -11.21 -11.88 0.69
CA MET A 337 -11.85 -13.03 0.05
C MET A 337 -11.44 -13.18 -1.41
N GLY A 338 -11.52 -12.09 -2.19
CA GLY A 338 -11.14 -12.10 -3.60
C GLY A 338 -9.68 -12.47 -3.83
N VAL A 339 -8.80 -11.99 -2.94
CA VAL A 339 -7.37 -12.29 -2.97
C VAL A 339 -7.11 -13.76 -2.65
N ASN A 340 -7.51 -14.21 -1.48
CA ASN A 340 -7.08 -15.51 -0.94
C ASN A 340 -7.75 -16.69 -1.67
N VAL A 341 -9.01 -16.54 -2.08
CA VAL A 341 -9.74 -17.61 -2.79
C VAL A 341 -9.48 -17.59 -4.29
N GLY A 342 -9.30 -16.42 -4.88
CA GLY A 342 -9.21 -16.27 -6.35
C GLY A 342 -7.81 -15.95 -6.87
N PHE A 343 -7.20 -14.87 -6.40
CA PHE A 343 -5.97 -14.34 -7.02
C PHE A 343 -4.70 -15.10 -6.64
N MET A 344 -4.50 -15.38 -5.37
CA MET A 344 -3.28 -16.06 -4.88
C MET A 344 -3.11 -17.45 -5.49
N PRO A 345 -4.13 -18.35 -5.49
CA PRO A 345 -3.99 -19.67 -6.06
C PRO A 345 -3.64 -19.65 -7.55
N VAL A 346 -4.29 -18.77 -8.31
CA VAL A 346 -4.04 -18.63 -9.75
C VAL A 346 -2.67 -18.02 -10.01
N GLY A 347 -2.25 -17.05 -9.22
CA GLY A 347 -0.90 -16.47 -9.30
C GLY A 347 0.18 -17.54 -9.12
N SER A 348 0.07 -18.35 -8.06
CA SER A 348 0.98 -19.46 -7.77
C SER A 348 0.99 -20.50 -8.89
N PHE A 349 -0.18 -20.91 -9.36
CA PHE A 349 -0.30 -21.88 -10.46
C PHE A 349 0.33 -21.36 -11.75
N LEU A 350 0.09 -20.11 -12.13
CA LEU A 350 0.69 -19.51 -13.34
C LEU A 350 2.20 -19.46 -13.25
N GLY A 351 2.74 -19.02 -12.12
CA GLY A 351 4.18 -19.01 -11.88
C GLY A 351 4.78 -20.40 -12.06
N GLY A 352 4.19 -21.39 -11.41
CA GLY A 352 4.62 -22.81 -11.50
C GLY A 352 4.49 -23.37 -12.90
N SER A 353 3.36 -23.17 -13.56
CA SER A 353 3.12 -23.67 -14.92
C SER A 353 4.11 -23.10 -15.93
N ILE A 354 4.34 -21.78 -15.91
CA ILE A 354 5.29 -21.12 -16.83
C ILE A 354 6.73 -21.55 -16.53
N ALA A 355 7.10 -21.67 -15.26
CA ALA A 355 8.45 -22.08 -14.85
C ALA A 355 8.78 -23.54 -15.20
N SER A 356 7.76 -24.40 -15.31
CA SER A 356 7.91 -25.81 -15.70
C SER A 356 8.21 -26.01 -17.18
N HIS A 357 8.05 -24.98 -18.02
CA HIS A 357 8.37 -25.09 -19.45
C HIS A 357 9.88 -25.08 -19.71
N THR A 358 10.30 -25.72 -20.82
CA THR A 358 11.70 -25.74 -21.27
C THR A 358 12.27 -24.33 -21.51
N TYR A 359 11.40 -23.36 -21.83
CA TYR A 359 11.75 -21.94 -22.05
C TYR A 359 11.29 -21.04 -20.91
N ASN A 360 11.54 -21.47 -19.68
CA ASN A 360 11.12 -20.77 -18.44
C ASN A 360 11.64 -19.33 -18.33
N TRP A 361 12.67 -18.95 -19.10
CA TRP A 361 13.15 -17.56 -19.16
C TRP A 361 12.07 -16.55 -19.58
N ILE A 362 10.97 -17.00 -20.22
CA ILE A 362 9.82 -16.15 -20.60
C ILE A 362 9.11 -15.56 -19.36
N LEU A 363 9.33 -16.16 -18.18
CA LEU A 363 8.87 -15.64 -16.92
C LEU A 363 9.35 -14.21 -16.66
N ILE A 364 10.57 -13.87 -17.11
CA ILE A 364 11.21 -12.57 -16.93
C ILE A 364 10.42 -11.46 -17.64
N PRO A 365 10.22 -11.48 -18.97
CA PRO A 365 9.47 -10.43 -19.64
C PRO A 365 7.99 -10.40 -19.23
N ILE A 366 7.37 -11.53 -18.90
CA ILE A 366 6.00 -11.57 -18.39
C ILE A 366 5.91 -10.81 -17.06
N ALA A 367 6.79 -11.09 -16.11
CA ALA A 367 6.82 -10.40 -14.83
C ALA A 367 7.11 -8.89 -14.98
N MET A 368 7.98 -8.51 -15.93
CA MET A 368 8.23 -7.09 -16.24
C MET A 368 6.96 -6.38 -16.72
N VAL A 369 6.17 -7.00 -17.61
CA VAL A 369 4.91 -6.43 -18.09
C VAL A 369 3.89 -6.35 -16.97
N ILE A 370 3.73 -7.39 -16.19
CA ILE A 370 2.83 -7.39 -15.03
C ILE A 370 3.23 -6.28 -14.05
N GLY A 371 4.51 -6.15 -13.74
CA GLY A 371 5.02 -5.14 -12.81
C GLY A 371 4.81 -3.71 -13.26
N TYR A 372 4.94 -3.47 -14.55
CA TYR A 372 4.64 -2.14 -15.12
C TYR A 372 3.20 -1.70 -14.84
N PHE A 373 2.23 -2.61 -14.98
CA PHE A 373 0.82 -2.32 -14.75
C PHE A 373 0.42 -2.35 -13.28
N ILE A 374 1.02 -3.23 -12.47
CA ILE A 374 0.70 -3.35 -11.04
C ILE A 374 0.90 -2.04 -10.30
N VAL A 375 2.00 -1.32 -10.55
CA VAL A 375 2.26 -0.03 -9.88
C VAL A 375 1.24 1.04 -10.27
N GLN A 376 0.83 1.05 -11.53
CA GLN A 376 -0.24 1.98 -11.95
C GLN A 376 -1.57 1.67 -11.26
N ALA A 377 -1.70 0.44 -10.84
CA ALA A 377 -2.83 -0.14 -10.16
C ALA A 377 -2.88 0.20 -8.65
N GLU A 378 -1.80 0.67 -8.06
CA GLU A 378 -1.66 0.80 -6.61
C GLU A 378 -2.32 2.10 -6.10
N PRO A 379 -3.37 2.04 -5.25
CA PRO A 379 -4.04 3.25 -4.76
C PRO A 379 -3.12 4.17 -3.97
N ALA A 380 -2.22 3.60 -3.18
CA ALA A 380 -1.28 4.37 -2.39
C ALA A 380 -0.30 5.18 -3.26
N VAL A 381 0.06 4.68 -4.44
CA VAL A 381 0.87 5.40 -5.44
C VAL A 381 0.14 6.64 -5.95
N HIS A 382 -1.17 6.55 -6.20
CA HIS A 382 -1.95 7.71 -6.64
C HIS A 382 -2.01 8.79 -5.57
N VAL A 383 -2.18 8.41 -4.29
CA VAL A 383 -2.17 9.34 -3.15
C VAL A 383 -0.81 10.05 -3.05
N LEU A 384 0.28 9.29 -3.11
CA LEU A 384 1.64 9.85 -3.07
C LEU A 384 1.90 10.80 -4.23
N ASN A 385 1.61 10.38 -5.46
CA ASN A 385 1.85 11.18 -6.66
C ASN A 385 1.09 12.51 -6.60
N LYS A 386 -0.17 12.49 -6.15
CA LYS A 386 -0.99 13.68 -5.98
C LYS A 386 -0.42 14.60 -4.90
N GLN A 387 0.00 14.07 -3.76
CA GLN A 387 0.61 14.88 -2.69
C GLN A 387 1.94 15.51 -3.14
N VAL A 388 2.77 14.77 -3.87
CA VAL A 388 4.02 15.30 -4.43
C VAL A 388 3.73 16.44 -5.40
N GLU A 389 2.76 16.28 -6.29
CA GLU A 389 2.36 17.31 -7.25
C GLU A 389 1.84 18.58 -6.54
N GLU A 390 0.98 18.42 -5.53
CA GLU A 390 0.43 19.53 -4.74
C GLU A 390 1.53 20.28 -3.95
N ILE A 391 2.40 19.56 -3.24
CA ILE A 391 3.46 20.17 -2.41
C ILE A 391 4.53 20.82 -3.28
N THR A 392 4.81 20.29 -4.47
CA THR A 392 5.78 20.86 -5.41
C THR A 392 5.16 21.89 -6.36
N ALA A 393 3.89 22.27 -6.16
CA ALA A 393 3.13 23.16 -7.03
C ALA A 393 3.24 22.79 -8.52
N GLY A 394 3.11 21.50 -8.83
CA GLY A 394 3.16 20.94 -10.18
C GLY A 394 4.57 20.83 -10.78
N SER A 395 5.61 21.19 -10.03
CA SER A 395 7.00 21.09 -10.51
C SER A 395 7.43 19.65 -10.79
N ILE A 396 6.86 18.69 -10.06
CA ILE A 396 7.01 17.25 -10.27
C ILE A 396 5.61 16.72 -10.64
N PRO A 397 5.32 16.52 -11.95
CA PRO A 397 4.01 16.07 -12.36
C PRO A 397 3.79 14.60 -12.01
N ALA A 398 2.58 14.27 -11.56
CA ALA A 398 2.17 12.91 -11.16
C ALA A 398 2.44 11.87 -12.25
N HIS A 399 2.26 12.22 -13.54
CA HIS A 399 2.54 11.32 -14.65
C HIS A 399 4.02 10.91 -14.75
N ALA A 400 4.96 11.85 -14.53
CA ALA A 400 6.40 11.53 -14.56
C ALA A 400 6.80 10.62 -13.40
N MET A 401 6.22 10.84 -12.22
CA MET A 401 6.36 9.97 -11.06
C MET A 401 5.86 8.56 -11.38
N ASN A 402 4.63 8.46 -11.89
CA ASN A 402 4.00 7.18 -12.20
C ASN A 402 4.82 6.37 -13.23
N LEU A 403 5.29 7.03 -14.30
CA LEU A 403 6.15 6.39 -15.31
C LEU A 403 7.47 5.89 -14.70
N ALA A 404 8.14 6.70 -13.89
CA ALA A 404 9.40 6.34 -13.25
C ALA A 404 9.22 5.13 -12.31
N LEU A 405 8.13 5.11 -11.54
CA LEU A 405 7.75 3.99 -10.67
C LEU A 405 7.46 2.72 -11.48
N SER A 406 6.61 2.82 -12.52
CA SER A 406 6.22 1.67 -13.34
C SER A 406 7.42 1.01 -14.05
N VAL A 407 8.32 1.83 -14.62
CA VAL A 407 9.55 1.33 -15.24
C VAL A 407 10.48 0.72 -14.19
N GLY A 408 10.62 1.36 -13.02
CA GLY A 408 11.41 0.82 -11.92
C GLY A 408 10.95 -0.55 -11.48
N VAL A 409 9.65 -0.69 -11.21
CA VAL A 409 9.08 -1.96 -10.75
C VAL A 409 9.10 -3.02 -11.84
N ALA A 410 8.91 -2.67 -13.10
CA ALA A 410 9.08 -3.60 -14.22
C ALA A 410 10.51 -4.21 -14.24
N ILE A 411 11.54 -3.37 -14.11
CA ILE A 411 12.93 -3.83 -14.03
C ILE A 411 13.15 -4.70 -12.79
N SER A 412 12.62 -4.27 -11.66
CA SER A 412 12.72 -5.01 -10.39
C SER A 412 12.17 -6.42 -10.50
N LEU A 413 10.99 -6.57 -11.09
CA LEU A 413 10.37 -7.89 -11.27
C LEU A 413 11.11 -8.76 -12.27
N GLY A 414 11.67 -8.18 -13.31
CA GLY A 414 12.58 -8.92 -14.19
C GLY A 414 13.78 -9.50 -13.42
N LEU A 415 14.42 -8.67 -12.58
CA LEU A 415 15.53 -9.10 -11.71
C LEU A 415 15.08 -10.13 -10.67
N ALA A 416 13.88 -9.99 -10.11
CA ALA A 416 13.32 -10.95 -9.16
C ALA A 416 13.10 -12.31 -9.82
N MET A 417 12.60 -12.36 -11.05
CA MET A 417 12.44 -13.62 -11.77
C MET A 417 13.79 -14.25 -12.18
N ILE A 418 14.79 -13.44 -12.55
CA ILE A 418 16.16 -13.94 -12.75
C ILE A 418 16.65 -14.62 -11.46
N ARG A 419 16.42 -13.99 -10.31
CA ARG A 419 16.80 -14.56 -9.02
C ARG A 419 16.08 -15.87 -8.73
N VAL A 420 14.76 -15.93 -8.94
CA VAL A 420 13.96 -17.17 -8.77
C VAL A 420 14.49 -18.31 -9.64
N LEU A 421 14.85 -18.02 -10.90
CA LEU A 421 15.35 -19.03 -11.84
C LEU A 421 16.81 -19.46 -11.59
N THR A 422 17.61 -18.62 -10.91
CA THR A 422 19.07 -18.86 -10.76
C THR A 422 19.51 -19.15 -9.33
N GLY A 423 18.64 -18.90 -8.31
CA GLY A 423 19.01 -19.04 -6.90
C GLY A 423 20.03 -18.00 -6.40
N ILE A 424 20.22 -16.88 -7.11
CA ILE A 424 21.15 -15.83 -6.69
C ILE A 424 20.63 -15.18 -5.40
N SER A 425 21.51 -15.03 -4.39
CA SER A 425 21.13 -14.40 -3.12
C SER A 425 20.59 -12.98 -3.31
N ILE A 426 19.52 -12.65 -2.61
CA ILE A 426 18.88 -11.34 -2.63
C ILE A 426 19.83 -10.19 -2.29
N MET A 427 20.84 -10.44 -1.47
CA MET A 427 21.82 -9.42 -1.05
C MET A 427 22.62 -8.85 -2.23
N TRP A 428 22.83 -9.62 -3.30
CA TRP A 428 23.48 -9.12 -4.52
C TRP A 428 22.68 -8.05 -5.25
N PHE A 429 21.37 -7.95 -4.98
CA PHE A 429 20.50 -6.92 -5.52
C PHE A 429 20.26 -5.79 -4.51
N LEU A 430 19.95 -6.14 -3.26
CA LEU A 430 19.60 -5.14 -2.23
C LEU A 430 20.79 -4.26 -1.85
N VAL A 431 21.96 -4.85 -1.57
CA VAL A 431 23.13 -4.05 -1.14
C VAL A 431 23.53 -3.00 -2.19
N PRO A 432 23.76 -3.37 -3.47
CA PRO A 432 24.07 -2.37 -4.49
C PRO A 432 22.95 -1.36 -4.72
N GLY A 433 21.67 -1.79 -4.67
CA GLY A 433 20.51 -0.92 -4.85
C GLY A 433 20.41 0.14 -3.76
N TYR A 434 20.51 -0.24 -2.49
CA TYR A 434 20.49 0.70 -1.38
C TYR A 434 21.74 1.59 -1.33
N VAL A 435 22.93 1.03 -1.60
CA VAL A 435 24.16 1.82 -1.69
C VAL A 435 24.05 2.89 -2.80
N LEU A 436 23.55 2.52 -3.96
CA LEU A 436 23.32 3.46 -5.07
C LEU A 436 22.30 4.53 -4.68
N SER A 437 21.18 4.13 -4.07
CA SER A 437 20.15 5.07 -3.65
C SER A 437 20.65 6.05 -2.58
N LEU A 438 21.40 5.57 -1.59
CA LEU A 438 22.02 6.42 -0.56
C LEU A 438 23.08 7.34 -1.17
N ALA A 439 23.88 6.86 -2.13
CA ALA A 439 24.84 7.71 -2.85
C ALA A 439 24.14 8.80 -3.67
N LEU A 440 23.07 8.50 -4.38
CA LEU A 440 22.26 9.46 -5.11
C LEU A 440 21.70 10.56 -4.21
N SER A 441 21.38 10.25 -2.95
CA SER A 441 20.85 11.22 -1.98
C SER A 441 21.78 12.42 -1.73
N PHE A 442 23.09 12.30 -2.02
CA PHE A 442 24.04 13.41 -1.89
C PHE A 442 24.02 14.38 -3.08
N VAL A 443 23.51 13.92 -4.23
CA VAL A 443 23.54 14.69 -5.49
C VAL A 443 22.18 15.29 -5.81
N VAL A 444 21.09 14.67 -5.33
CA VAL A 444 19.70 15.00 -5.64
C VAL A 444 19.12 15.95 -4.56
N PRO A 445 18.20 16.88 -4.89
CA PRO A 445 17.48 17.67 -3.88
C PRO A 445 16.79 16.79 -2.84
N GLN A 446 16.81 17.23 -1.58
CA GLN A 446 16.32 16.45 -0.43
C GLN A 446 14.88 15.94 -0.60
N ILE A 447 14.01 16.75 -1.24
CA ILE A 447 12.62 16.35 -1.50
C ILE A 447 12.54 15.08 -2.36
N PHE A 448 13.37 14.96 -3.40
CA PHE A 448 13.39 13.75 -4.24
C PHE A 448 13.92 12.53 -3.48
N THR A 449 14.86 12.71 -2.56
CA THR A 449 15.31 11.63 -1.69
C THR A 449 14.18 11.18 -0.77
N SER A 450 13.47 12.11 -0.11
CA SER A 450 12.36 11.78 0.78
C SER A 450 11.23 11.08 0.04
N VAL A 451 10.83 11.61 -1.11
CA VAL A 451 9.78 11.03 -1.96
C VAL A 451 10.20 9.67 -2.51
N ALA A 452 11.46 9.50 -2.93
CA ALA A 452 11.97 8.23 -3.44
C ALA A 452 11.84 7.12 -2.38
N PHE A 453 12.32 7.38 -1.18
CA PHE A 453 12.27 6.40 -0.10
C PHE A 453 10.84 6.12 0.39
N ASP A 454 9.95 7.12 0.41
CA ASP A 454 8.52 6.89 0.65
C ASP A 454 7.89 6.05 -0.48
N SER A 455 8.28 6.32 -1.74
CA SER A 455 7.75 5.60 -2.91
C SER A 455 8.08 4.11 -2.90
N GLY A 456 9.20 3.72 -2.32
CA GLY A 456 9.56 2.30 -2.19
C GLY A 456 8.51 1.51 -1.40
N GLY A 457 8.13 2.02 -0.23
CA GLY A 457 7.08 1.39 0.56
C GLY A 457 5.71 1.45 -0.12
N VAL A 458 5.42 2.55 -0.80
CA VAL A 458 4.12 2.75 -1.47
C VAL A 458 3.94 1.87 -2.71
N ALA A 459 5.02 1.56 -3.45
CA ALA A 459 4.97 0.77 -4.68
C ALA A 459 4.84 -0.74 -4.44
N SER A 460 5.11 -1.20 -3.23
CA SER A 460 5.07 -2.62 -2.83
C SER A 460 3.77 -3.02 -2.14
N GLY A 461 2.64 -2.45 -2.57
CA GLY A 461 1.33 -2.64 -1.95
C GLY A 461 0.62 -3.96 -2.28
N PRO A 462 -0.74 -4.00 -2.10
CA PRO A 462 -1.56 -5.21 -2.11
C PRO A 462 -1.32 -6.15 -3.28
N MET A 463 -1.26 -5.63 -4.50
CA MET A 463 -1.10 -6.48 -5.69
C MET A 463 0.27 -7.17 -5.74
N THR A 464 1.29 -6.56 -5.14
CA THR A 464 2.62 -7.19 -5.04
C THR A 464 2.61 -8.37 -4.07
N ALA A 465 1.99 -8.21 -2.90
CA ALA A 465 1.92 -9.25 -1.88
C ALA A 465 0.92 -10.37 -2.24
N THR A 466 -0.18 -10.03 -2.92
CA THR A 466 -1.30 -10.95 -3.17
C THR A 466 -1.23 -11.70 -4.50
N PHE A 467 -0.49 -11.18 -5.48
CA PHE A 467 -0.35 -11.82 -6.79
C PHE A 467 1.11 -12.11 -7.16
N LEU A 468 2.01 -11.11 -7.05
CA LEU A 468 3.40 -11.29 -7.51
C LEU A 468 4.21 -12.21 -6.61
N LEU A 469 4.06 -12.11 -5.31
CA LEU A 469 4.76 -13.01 -4.39
C LEU A 469 4.26 -14.45 -4.55
N PRO A 470 2.96 -14.78 -4.58
CA PRO A 470 2.48 -16.11 -4.94
C PRO A 470 2.96 -16.61 -6.31
N PHE A 471 3.00 -15.74 -7.32
CA PHE A 471 3.52 -16.06 -8.65
C PHE A 471 5.00 -16.47 -8.59
N ALA A 472 5.82 -15.76 -7.83
CA ALA A 472 7.22 -16.09 -7.61
C ALA A 472 7.40 -17.38 -6.79
N LEU A 473 6.56 -17.59 -5.77
CA LEU A 473 6.56 -18.81 -4.96
C LEU A 473 6.25 -20.04 -5.82
N GLY A 474 5.20 -19.97 -6.63
CA GLY A 474 4.85 -21.05 -7.56
C GLY A 474 5.95 -21.32 -8.59
N ALA A 475 6.59 -20.27 -9.13
CA ALA A 475 7.70 -20.42 -10.05
C ALA A 475 8.92 -21.06 -9.40
N CYS A 476 9.25 -20.67 -8.18
CA CYS A 476 10.37 -21.20 -7.41
C CYS A 476 10.18 -22.68 -7.07
N ASP A 477 8.97 -23.05 -6.64
CA ASP A 477 8.60 -24.44 -6.36
C ASP A 477 8.79 -25.33 -7.59
N ALA A 478 8.32 -24.87 -8.74
CA ALA A 478 8.41 -25.62 -10.01
C ALA A 478 9.84 -25.84 -10.52
N VAL A 479 10.77 -24.93 -10.22
CA VAL A 479 12.19 -25.11 -10.57
C VAL A 479 12.98 -25.83 -9.48
N GLY A 480 12.34 -26.23 -8.37
CA GLY A 480 12.98 -26.91 -7.24
C GLY A 480 13.90 -26.01 -6.42
N GLY A 481 13.65 -24.69 -6.41
CA GLY A 481 14.37 -23.71 -5.61
C GLY A 481 13.94 -23.72 -4.14
N ASN A 482 14.70 -23.05 -3.30
CA ASN A 482 14.32 -22.84 -1.91
C ASN A 482 13.36 -21.64 -1.82
N LEU A 483 12.10 -21.92 -1.47
CA LEU A 483 11.03 -20.91 -1.43
C LEU A 483 11.38 -19.74 -0.52
N VAL A 484 11.98 -19.99 0.64
CA VAL A 484 12.30 -18.97 1.63
C VAL A 484 13.45 -18.06 1.18
N THR A 485 14.49 -18.63 0.57
CA THR A 485 15.66 -17.87 0.13
C THR A 485 15.52 -17.30 -1.28
N ASP A 486 14.78 -17.96 -2.18
CA ASP A 486 14.79 -17.64 -3.61
C ASP A 486 13.50 -16.98 -4.10
N ALA A 487 12.33 -17.27 -3.50
CA ALA A 487 11.07 -16.66 -3.88
C ALA A 487 10.72 -15.42 -3.06
N PHE A 488 10.81 -15.47 -1.72
CA PHE A 488 10.65 -14.25 -0.90
C PHE A 488 11.68 -13.20 -1.31
N GLY A 489 11.39 -11.93 -1.07
CA GLY A 489 12.22 -10.79 -1.46
C GLY A 489 11.74 -10.10 -2.74
N VAL A 490 10.65 -10.57 -3.35
CA VAL A 490 10.02 -9.88 -4.49
C VAL A 490 9.50 -8.51 -4.05
N VAL A 491 8.83 -8.44 -2.90
CA VAL A 491 8.30 -7.19 -2.35
C VAL A 491 9.44 -6.22 -2.03
N ALA A 492 10.52 -6.72 -1.43
CA ALA A 492 11.74 -5.95 -1.14
C ALA A 492 12.39 -5.36 -2.39
N MET A 493 12.48 -6.14 -3.46
CA MET A 493 13.04 -5.69 -4.73
C MET A 493 12.16 -4.63 -5.39
N VAL A 494 10.83 -4.80 -5.34
CA VAL A 494 9.85 -3.80 -5.78
C VAL A 494 9.96 -2.53 -4.95
N ALA A 495 10.14 -2.62 -3.64
CA ALA A 495 10.32 -1.46 -2.76
C ALA A 495 11.65 -0.72 -3.01
N MET A 496 12.73 -1.44 -3.35
CA MET A 496 14.06 -0.85 -3.56
C MET A 496 14.17 -0.04 -4.85
N THR A 497 13.56 -0.49 -5.93
CA THR A 497 13.82 0.10 -7.27
C THR A 497 13.31 1.54 -7.40
N PRO A 498 12.14 1.93 -6.84
CA PRO A 498 11.68 3.32 -6.81
C PRO A 498 12.67 4.28 -6.14
N LEU A 499 13.45 3.79 -5.16
CA LEU A 499 14.46 4.59 -4.49
C LEU A 499 15.50 5.14 -5.47
N VAL A 500 15.82 4.36 -6.48
CA VAL A 500 16.78 4.74 -7.53
C VAL A 500 16.08 5.54 -8.63
N THR A 501 14.95 5.05 -9.16
CA THR A 501 14.31 5.65 -10.35
C THR A 501 13.75 7.05 -10.07
N ILE A 502 13.18 7.31 -8.89
CA ILE A 502 12.70 8.64 -8.51
C ILE A 502 13.87 9.61 -8.26
N GLN A 503 14.98 9.14 -7.72
CA GLN A 503 16.17 9.99 -7.57
C GLN A 503 16.80 10.31 -8.93
N LEU A 504 16.82 9.39 -9.89
CA LEU A 504 17.23 9.65 -11.27
C LEU A 504 16.30 10.65 -11.97
N LEU A 505 14.99 10.56 -11.71
CA LEU A 505 14.03 11.58 -12.17
C LEU A 505 14.40 12.95 -11.59
N GLY A 506 14.70 13.03 -10.29
CA GLY A 506 15.13 14.25 -9.61
C GLY A 506 16.41 14.84 -10.20
N LEU A 507 17.38 14.00 -10.53
CA LEU A 507 18.62 14.42 -11.19
C LEU A 507 18.35 14.99 -12.59
N SER A 508 17.48 14.35 -13.35
CA SER A 508 17.07 14.81 -14.68
C SER A 508 16.35 16.17 -14.60
N TYR A 509 15.46 16.33 -13.62
CA TYR A 509 14.78 17.60 -13.34
C TYR A 509 15.75 18.73 -12.98
N GLN A 510 16.70 18.48 -12.10
CA GLN A 510 17.72 19.45 -11.70
C GLN A 510 18.59 19.89 -12.88
N ARG A 511 18.96 18.95 -13.78
CA ARG A 511 19.69 19.26 -15.01
C ARG A 511 18.90 20.15 -15.96
N LYS A 512 17.57 19.92 -16.09
CA LYS A 512 16.69 20.77 -16.90
C LYS A 512 16.60 22.19 -16.34
N LEU A 513 16.45 22.33 -15.03
CA LEU A 513 16.40 23.64 -14.36
C LEU A 513 17.69 24.44 -14.57
N ARG A 514 18.87 23.81 -14.50
CA ARG A 514 20.17 24.46 -14.75
C ARG A 514 20.35 24.89 -16.21
N ARG A 515 19.62 24.28 -17.16
CA ARG A 515 19.69 24.59 -18.59
C ARG A 515 18.61 25.59 -19.03
N ALA A 516 17.59 25.82 -18.21
CA ALA A 516 16.57 26.84 -18.50
C ALA A 516 17.21 28.22 -18.46
N PRO A 517 16.97 29.09 -19.47
CA PRO A 517 17.45 30.47 -19.45
C PRO A 517 16.87 31.19 -18.22
N ALA A 518 17.70 32.04 -17.59
CA ALA A 518 17.26 32.86 -16.45
C ALA A 518 15.97 33.61 -16.84
N PRO A 519 14.95 33.69 -15.96
CA PRO A 519 13.76 34.47 -16.24
C PRO A 519 14.20 35.91 -16.58
N ALA A 520 13.73 36.42 -17.72
CA ALA A 520 14.00 37.81 -18.12
C ALA A 520 13.64 38.73 -16.96
N ALA A 521 14.59 39.62 -16.58
CA ALA A 521 14.32 40.59 -15.54
C ALA A 521 13.04 41.36 -15.86
N PRO A 522 12.16 41.62 -14.86
CA PRO A 522 10.97 42.41 -15.11
C PRO A 522 11.40 43.73 -15.73
N VAL A 523 10.89 43.99 -16.94
CA VAL A 523 11.05 45.30 -17.61
C VAL A 523 10.40 46.31 -16.67
N ALA A 524 11.21 47.14 -16.05
CA ALA A 524 10.73 48.27 -15.26
C ALA A 524 9.94 49.16 -16.22
N VAL A 525 8.62 49.29 -16.01
CA VAL A 525 7.74 50.25 -16.65
C VAL A 525 7.57 51.44 -15.71
#